data_ea06ba9f72ba7ff44b997cf18480e3fd
#
_entry.id   ea06ba9f72ba7ff44b997cf18480e3fd
#
_cell.length_a   1.000
_cell.length_b   1.000
_cell.length_c   1.000
_cell.angle_alpha   90.00
_cell.angle_beta   90.00
_cell.angle_gamma   90.00
#
_symmetry.space_group_name_H-M   'P 1'
#
loop_
_entity.id
_entity.type
_entity.pdbx_description
1 polymer ?
#
loop_
_entity_poly.entity_id
_entity_poly.type
_entity_poly.pdbx_seq_one_letter_code
_entity_poly.pdbx_strand_id
1 'polypeptide(L)'
;MRPSKPRRRHVRWRMAAAATAATGAVLSGCASTEPTEIQLPPVTSPLHSELVAGVSGAGTTPHLEALQRIADSNGGNRATPGPGYDASVDYVVGVLRDAGFDVTTPTFTMRRRGQEYTVRNVIAQTRTGSPDHVVMAGAHLDSVPEGPGINDNATGVASLLEIATRMGDSPPVTNAVRFGFWGAEEIDLNGSTAYVEALTPAERDAIALYINIDMAASPNAGYFVQGGAAGRGKRSGPPGSATVGRVLLEELSAKGVAAELTRFDGGSDHVAFVEASIPTGGVYAGDEGTKTPEQAAAWGGEGGKVFDVCYHQACDRMDTLDSAALDAFTDAMAGTIIRFATSREVPTR
;
A
#
# COMPACT_ATOMS: atom_id res chain seq x y z
N MET A 1 5.36 38.17 51.91
CA MET A 1 3.93 38.33 51.72
C MET A 1 3.45 37.20 50.81
N ARG A 2 2.63 36.27 51.36
CA ARG A 2 1.98 35.17 50.62
C ARG A 2 0.54 35.54 50.31
N PRO A 3 -0.02 35.33 49.10
CA PRO A 3 -1.44 35.54 48.89
C PRO A 3 -2.25 34.27 49.25
N SER A 4 -3.40 34.52 49.87
CA SER A 4 -4.36 33.60 50.45
C SER A 4 -5.19 32.84 49.40
N LYS A 5 -5.49 31.56 49.71
CA LYS A 5 -6.45 30.70 48.95
C LYS A 5 -7.91 31.09 49.18
N PRO A 6 -8.79 31.02 48.19
CA PRO A 6 -10.22 31.17 48.41
C PRO A 6 -10.87 29.86 48.86
N ARG A 7 -11.87 29.99 49.78
CA ARG A 7 -12.68 28.93 50.40
C ARG A 7 -13.69 28.34 49.39
N ARG A 8 -13.81 27.02 49.39
CA ARG A 8 -14.88 26.29 48.70
C ARG A 8 -16.19 26.42 49.48
N ARG A 9 -17.30 26.85 48.82
CA ARG A 9 -18.67 26.80 49.32
C ARG A 9 -19.30 25.44 48.94
N HIS A 10 -19.75 24.68 49.93
CA HIS A 10 -20.59 23.49 49.75
C HIS A 10 -22.05 23.93 49.50
N VAL A 11 -22.62 23.56 48.37
CA VAL A 11 -24.06 23.67 48.11
C VAL A 11 -24.67 22.29 48.35
N ARG A 12 -25.57 22.23 49.35
CA ARG A 12 -26.40 21.06 49.66
C ARG A 12 -27.62 21.06 48.72
N TRP A 13 -27.78 20.04 47.94
CA TRP A 13 -29.00 19.80 47.18
C TRP A 13 -29.94 18.88 47.97
N ARG A 14 -31.19 19.35 48.15
CA ARG A 14 -32.29 18.59 48.75
C ARG A 14 -32.90 17.67 47.68
N MET A 15 -33.07 16.40 48.04
CA MET A 15 -33.88 15.47 47.25
C MET A 15 -35.36 15.84 47.35
N ALA A 16 -36.01 15.96 46.21
CA ALA A 16 -37.46 15.94 46.09
C ALA A 16 -37.83 14.67 45.29
N ALA A 17 -38.60 13.81 45.91
CA ALA A 17 -39.20 12.64 45.27
C ALA A 17 -40.41 13.12 44.45
N ALA A 18 -40.51 12.70 43.21
CA ALA A 18 -41.72 12.84 42.40
C ALA A 18 -42.01 11.52 41.68
N ALA A 19 -43.27 11.17 41.68
CA ALA A 19 -43.85 9.89 41.35
C ALA A 19 -43.80 9.55 39.85
N THR A 20 -43.74 8.26 39.60
CA THR A 20 -43.82 7.56 38.33
C THR A 20 -45.11 7.82 37.57
N ALA A 21 -44.98 8.25 36.31
CA ALA A 21 -45.96 8.00 35.26
C ALA A 21 -45.29 7.17 34.17
N ALA A 22 -45.76 5.95 33.97
CA ALA A 22 -45.32 5.06 32.92
C ALA A 22 -45.95 5.52 31.60
N THR A 23 -45.14 6.10 30.71
CA THR A 23 -45.47 6.28 29.29
C THR A 23 -44.60 5.31 28.49
N GLY A 24 -45.29 4.38 27.79
CA GLY A 24 -44.64 3.42 26.90
C GLY A 24 -43.91 4.13 25.76
N ALA A 25 -42.61 4.13 25.79
CA ALA A 25 -41.77 4.51 24.66
C ALA A 25 -41.68 3.33 23.71
N VAL A 26 -42.28 3.44 22.53
CA VAL A 26 -42.01 2.59 21.40
C VAL A 26 -40.54 2.83 21.01
N LEU A 27 -39.67 1.93 21.37
CA LEU A 27 -38.29 1.90 20.87
C LEU A 27 -38.35 1.52 19.38
N SER A 28 -38.37 2.51 18.49
CA SER A 28 -37.96 2.33 17.12
C SER A 28 -36.46 1.96 17.14
N GLY A 29 -36.17 0.69 17.09
CA GLY A 29 -34.82 0.19 16.90
C GLY A 29 -34.32 0.67 15.54
N CYS A 30 -33.43 1.67 15.51
CA CYS A 30 -32.56 1.85 14.41
C CYS A 30 -31.67 0.61 14.39
N ALA A 31 -32.02 -0.37 13.56
CA ALA A 31 -31.10 -1.44 13.19
C ALA A 31 -29.92 -0.75 12.49
N SER A 32 -28.81 -0.61 13.17
CA SER A 32 -27.52 -0.36 12.53
C SER A 32 -27.25 -1.60 11.66
N THR A 33 -27.50 -1.49 10.37
CA THR A 33 -27.01 -2.49 9.42
C THR A 33 -25.49 -2.42 9.49
N GLU A 34 -24.88 -3.39 10.18
CA GLU A 34 -23.44 -3.62 10.02
C GLU A 34 -23.19 -3.84 8.53
N PRO A 35 -22.14 -3.22 7.97
CA PRO A 35 -21.80 -3.45 6.57
C PRO A 35 -21.63 -4.95 6.36
N THR A 36 -22.38 -5.52 5.41
CA THR A 36 -22.29 -6.92 5.07
C THR A 36 -20.85 -7.22 4.64
N GLU A 37 -20.21 -8.13 5.34
CA GLU A 37 -18.84 -8.55 5.01
C GLU A 37 -18.83 -9.21 3.63
N ILE A 38 -18.01 -8.70 2.70
CA ILE A 38 -17.93 -9.25 1.35
C ILE A 38 -17.33 -10.65 1.38
N GLN A 39 -17.89 -11.55 0.56
CA GLN A 39 -17.43 -12.92 0.42
C GLN A 39 -16.33 -12.99 -0.64
N LEU A 40 -15.10 -13.19 -0.20
CA LEU A 40 -13.95 -13.36 -1.08
C LEU A 40 -13.66 -14.85 -1.32
N PRO A 41 -13.10 -15.22 -2.48
CA PRO A 41 -12.57 -16.55 -2.69
C PRO A 41 -11.57 -16.92 -1.60
N PRO A 42 -11.57 -18.19 -1.14
CA PRO A 42 -10.63 -18.62 -0.12
C PRO A 42 -9.19 -18.65 -0.65
N VAL A 43 -8.22 -18.57 0.23
CA VAL A 43 -6.77 -18.70 -0.06
C VAL A 43 -6.38 -20.03 -0.72
N THR A 44 -7.29 -21.00 -0.75
CA THR A 44 -7.11 -22.32 -1.38
C THR A 44 -7.78 -22.44 -2.74
N SER A 45 -8.31 -21.36 -3.33
CA SER A 45 -8.87 -21.42 -4.69
C SER A 45 -7.77 -21.79 -5.70
N PRO A 46 -8.10 -22.55 -6.78
CA PRO A 46 -7.08 -23.02 -7.72
C PRO A 46 -6.23 -21.90 -8.31
N LEU A 47 -6.87 -20.82 -8.78
CA LEU A 47 -6.16 -19.70 -9.40
C LEU A 47 -5.30 -18.92 -8.37
N HIS A 48 -5.77 -18.77 -7.13
CA HIS A 48 -4.99 -18.20 -6.05
C HIS A 48 -3.73 -19.06 -5.79
N SER A 49 -3.93 -20.38 -5.60
CA SER A 49 -2.84 -21.31 -5.33
C SER A 49 -1.83 -21.36 -6.46
N GLU A 50 -2.28 -21.30 -7.71
CA GLU A 50 -1.42 -21.29 -8.90
C GLU A 50 -0.55 -20.01 -8.95
N LEU A 51 -1.16 -18.83 -8.76
CA LEU A 51 -0.43 -17.57 -8.81
C LEU A 51 0.56 -17.47 -7.65
N VAL A 52 0.12 -17.71 -6.41
CA VAL A 52 0.99 -17.62 -5.23
C VAL A 52 2.14 -18.65 -5.27
N ALA A 53 1.90 -19.85 -5.81
CA ALA A 53 2.99 -20.82 -6.01
C ALA A 53 3.94 -20.44 -7.17
N GLY A 54 3.47 -19.62 -8.11
CA GLY A 54 4.25 -19.18 -9.25
C GLY A 54 5.13 -17.97 -8.97
N VAL A 55 4.75 -17.12 -8.03
CA VAL A 55 5.54 -15.95 -7.63
C VAL A 55 6.51 -16.31 -6.50
N SER A 56 7.56 -15.54 -6.34
CA SER A 56 8.48 -15.68 -5.20
C SER A 56 9.38 -14.45 -5.06
N GLY A 57 9.91 -14.22 -3.85
CA GLY A 57 10.97 -13.23 -3.65
C GLY A 57 12.18 -13.49 -4.56
N ALA A 58 12.51 -14.75 -4.83
CA ALA A 58 13.57 -15.09 -5.80
C ALA A 58 13.22 -14.66 -7.23
N GLY A 59 11.95 -14.68 -7.62
CA GLY A 59 11.48 -14.21 -8.92
C GLY A 59 11.63 -12.71 -9.12
N THR A 60 11.72 -11.94 -8.03
CA THR A 60 11.97 -10.49 -8.08
C THR A 60 13.43 -10.14 -8.40
N THR A 61 14.37 -11.09 -8.16
CA THR A 61 15.83 -10.85 -8.27
C THR A 61 16.26 -10.26 -9.63
N PRO A 62 15.82 -10.76 -10.81
CA PRO A 62 16.21 -10.17 -12.09
C PRO A 62 15.79 -8.70 -12.23
N HIS A 63 14.65 -8.32 -11.64
CA HIS A 63 14.14 -6.95 -11.66
C HIS A 63 14.97 -6.05 -10.73
N LEU A 64 15.26 -6.51 -9.52
CA LEU A 64 16.13 -5.79 -8.58
C LEU A 64 17.53 -5.57 -9.16
N GLU A 65 18.15 -6.61 -9.76
CA GLU A 65 19.43 -6.49 -10.44
C GLU A 65 19.39 -5.48 -11.59
N ALA A 66 18.30 -5.44 -12.36
CA ALA A 66 18.15 -4.49 -13.45
C ALA A 66 18.08 -3.05 -12.93
N LEU A 67 17.26 -2.80 -11.91
CA LEU A 67 17.11 -1.47 -11.31
C LEU A 67 18.38 -1.02 -10.59
N GLN A 68 19.11 -1.95 -9.94
CA GLN A 68 20.44 -1.66 -9.37
C GLN A 68 21.43 -1.26 -10.46
N ARG A 69 21.51 -2.00 -11.58
CA ARG A 69 22.40 -1.66 -12.72
C ARG A 69 22.02 -0.32 -13.35
N ILE A 70 20.71 -0.01 -13.43
CA ILE A 70 20.25 1.30 -13.91
C ILE A 70 20.77 2.41 -12.99
N ALA A 71 20.61 2.27 -11.68
CA ALA A 71 21.14 3.24 -10.72
C ALA A 71 22.65 3.40 -10.86
N ASP A 72 23.39 2.29 -10.83
CA ASP A 72 24.85 2.28 -10.93
C ASP A 72 25.38 2.95 -12.24
N SER A 73 24.61 2.82 -13.33
CA SER A 73 24.96 3.42 -14.64
C SER A 73 24.56 4.90 -14.76
N ASN A 74 23.76 5.41 -13.82
CA ASN A 74 23.18 6.76 -13.88
C ASN A 74 23.49 7.60 -12.62
N GLY A 75 24.73 7.54 -12.15
CA GLY A 75 25.19 8.34 -11.03
C GLY A 75 24.79 7.83 -9.66
N GLY A 76 24.46 6.55 -9.56
CA GLY A 76 24.17 5.86 -8.30
C GLY A 76 22.72 5.98 -7.83
N ASN A 77 21.80 6.49 -8.66
CA ASN A 77 20.41 6.67 -8.26
C ASN A 77 19.42 6.55 -9.45
N ARG A 78 18.13 6.49 -9.12
CA ARG A 78 16.98 6.49 -10.03
C ARG A 78 16.06 7.69 -9.78
N ALA A 79 16.66 8.77 -9.27
CA ALA A 79 15.92 9.95 -8.82
C ALA A 79 15.20 10.69 -9.96
N THR A 80 14.03 11.24 -9.64
CA THR A 80 13.24 12.09 -10.52
C THR A 80 13.51 13.58 -10.25
N PRO A 81 13.68 14.42 -11.28
CA PRO A 81 13.92 14.06 -12.68
C PRO A 81 15.36 13.62 -12.89
N GLY A 82 15.55 12.61 -13.72
CA GLY A 82 16.92 12.14 -14.01
C GLY A 82 16.98 10.95 -14.95
N PRO A 83 18.16 10.68 -15.53
CA PRO A 83 18.32 9.61 -16.50
C PRO A 83 18.11 8.21 -15.89
N GLY A 84 18.40 8.02 -14.59
CA GLY A 84 18.16 6.76 -13.90
C GLY A 84 16.65 6.47 -13.79
N TYR A 85 15.84 7.50 -13.52
CA TYR A 85 14.40 7.38 -13.54
C TYR A 85 13.87 7.03 -14.94
N ASP A 86 14.29 7.77 -15.95
CA ASP A 86 13.85 7.52 -17.35
C ASP A 86 14.20 6.11 -17.82
N ALA A 87 15.40 5.61 -17.50
CA ALA A 87 15.81 4.25 -17.78
C ALA A 87 14.99 3.20 -17.01
N SER A 88 14.59 3.50 -15.77
CA SER A 88 13.71 2.65 -14.97
C SER A 88 12.31 2.55 -15.58
N VAL A 89 11.75 3.66 -16.07
CA VAL A 89 10.48 3.67 -16.81
C VAL A 89 10.58 2.80 -18.07
N ASP A 90 11.63 2.96 -18.86
CA ASP A 90 11.81 2.20 -20.10
C ASP A 90 11.97 0.70 -19.82
N TYR A 91 12.67 0.33 -18.74
CA TYR A 91 12.76 -1.05 -18.25
C TYR A 91 11.40 -1.65 -17.88
N VAL A 92 10.64 -0.97 -17.03
CA VAL A 92 9.31 -1.43 -16.58
C VAL A 92 8.36 -1.58 -17.77
N VAL A 93 8.35 -0.61 -18.69
CA VAL A 93 7.56 -0.65 -19.93
C VAL A 93 7.94 -1.87 -20.78
N GLY A 94 9.24 -2.16 -20.90
CA GLY A 94 9.74 -3.34 -21.64
C GLY A 94 9.21 -4.64 -21.04
N VAL A 95 9.40 -4.85 -19.73
CA VAL A 95 8.94 -6.05 -19.02
C VAL A 95 7.44 -6.28 -19.17
N LEU A 96 6.64 -5.24 -18.97
CA LEU A 96 5.18 -5.34 -19.06
C LEU A 96 4.69 -5.62 -20.49
N ARG A 97 5.32 -5.03 -21.50
CA ARG A 97 5.02 -5.32 -22.92
C ARG A 97 5.40 -6.74 -23.31
N ASP A 98 6.55 -7.23 -22.83
CA ASP A 98 6.99 -8.60 -23.07
C ASP A 98 6.04 -9.62 -22.39
N ALA A 99 5.41 -9.24 -21.27
CA ALA A 99 4.34 -10.00 -20.61
C ALA A 99 2.96 -9.86 -21.30
N GLY A 100 2.86 -9.08 -22.40
CA GLY A 100 1.67 -8.94 -23.24
C GLY A 100 0.77 -7.75 -22.91
N PHE A 101 1.07 -6.98 -21.86
CA PHE A 101 0.21 -5.87 -21.44
C PHE A 101 0.21 -4.70 -22.45
N ASP A 102 -0.95 -4.04 -22.57
CA ASP A 102 -1.04 -2.72 -23.15
C ASP A 102 -0.59 -1.69 -22.12
N VAL A 103 0.57 -1.08 -22.37
CA VAL A 103 1.21 -0.17 -21.43
C VAL A 103 1.06 1.28 -21.87
N THR A 104 0.57 2.12 -20.98
CA THR A 104 0.52 3.57 -21.16
C THR A 104 1.50 4.28 -20.22
N THR A 105 1.99 5.42 -20.66
CA THR A 105 2.92 6.24 -19.86
C THR A 105 2.36 7.67 -19.73
N PRO A 106 1.30 7.86 -18.91
CA PRO A 106 0.74 9.19 -18.70
C PRO A 106 1.80 10.12 -18.09
N THR A 107 1.83 11.35 -18.59
CA THR A 107 2.78 12.36 -18.14
C THR A 107 2.11 13.39 -17.24
N PHE A 108 2.89 13.92 -16.32
CA PHE A 108 2.50 15.05 -15.48
C PHE A 108 3.65 16.06 -15.40
N THR A 109 3.33 17.27 -14.97
CA THR A 109 4.31 18.34 -14.82
C THR A 109 4.57 18.57 -13.32
N MET A 110 5.82 18.58 -12.93
CA MET A 110 6.25 18.94 -11.58
C MET A 110 7.22 20.12 -11.60
N ARG A 111 7.32 20.86 -10.50
CA ARG A 111 8.29 21.93 -10.32
C ARG A 111 9.29 21.59 -9.24
N ARG A 112 10.58 21.70 -9.59
CA ARG A 112 11.69 21.54 -8.62
C ARG A 112 12.67 22.70 -8.77
N ARG A 113 12.99 23.39 -7.68
CA ARG A 113 13.92 24.52 -7.67
C ARG A 113 13.61 25.60 -8.73
N GLY A 114 12.32 25.85 -8.99
CA GLY A 114 11.86 26.85 -9.95
C GLY A 114 11.86 26.41 -11.42
N GLN A 115 12.35 25.22 -11.72
CA GLN A 115 12.32 24.62 -13.05
C GLN A 115 11.16 23.64 -13.16
N GLU A 116 10.56 23.57 -14.35
CA GLU A 116 9.47 22.65 -14.69
C GLU A 116 10.02 21.41 -15.40
N TYR A 117 9.49 20.25 -15.02
CA TYR A 117 9.87 18.96 -15.58
C TYR A 117 8.63 18.17 -15.93
N THR A 118 8.68 17.44 -17.05
CA THR A 118 7.68 16.46 -17.44
C THR A 118 8.15 15.08 -16.99
N VAL A 119 7.31 14.39 -16.21
CA VAL A 119 7.59 13.08 -15.64
C VAL A 119 6.55 12.09 -16.12
N ARG A 120 6.93 10.82 -16.27
CA ARG A 120 6.07 9.73 -16.72
C ARG A 120 5.68 8.84 -15.53
N ASN A 121 4.42 8.46 -15.40
CA ASN A 121 4.05 7.23 -14.69
C ASN A 121 4.00 6.06 -15.68
N VAL A 122 3.92 4.82 -15.19
CA VAL A 122 3.67 3.64 -16.04
C VAL A 122 2.41 2.95 -15.56
N ILE A 123 1.48 2.68 -16.48
CA ILE A 123 0.20 2.02 -16.18
C ILE A 123 0.03 0.83 -17.13
N ALA A 124 -0.28 -0.34 -16.57
CA ALA A 124 -0.65 -1.53 -17.31
C ALA A 124 -1.93 -2.13 -16.73
N GLN A 125 -2.79 -2.70 -17.59
CA GLN A 125 -4.03 -3.33 -17.15
C GLN A 125 -4.26 -4.63 -17.91
N THR A 126 -4.86 -5.61 -17.24
CA THR A 126 -5.31 -6.86 -17.86
C THR A 126 -6.38 -6.58 -18.91
N ARG A 127 -6.39 -7.39 -19.99
CA ARG A 127 -7.42 -7.33 -21.04
C ARG A 127 -8.71 -8.02 -20.62
N THR A 128 -8.63 -8.88 -19.62
CA THR A 128 -9.75 -9.59 -19.02
C THR A 128 -10.19 -8.92 -17.73
N GLY A 129 -11.35 -9.33 -17.24
CA GLY A 129 -11.99 -8.73 -16.08
C GLY A 129 -12.80 -7.48 -16.43
N SER A 130 -13.75 -7.11 -15.57
CA SER A 130 -14.58 -5.92 -15.75
C SER A 130 -13.73 -4.64 -15.57
N PRO A 131 -13.70 -3.74 -16.53
CA PRO A 131 -13.04 -2.44 -16.39
C PRO A 131 -13.81 -1.48 -15.45
N ASP A 132 -15.04 -1.82 -15.09
CA ASP A 132 -15.87 -1.04 -14.16
C ASP A 132 -15.55 -1.37 -12.69
N HIS A 133 -14.79 -2.45 -12.46
CA HIS A 133 -14.29 -2.86 -11.16
C HIS A 133 -12.81 -3.21 -11.28
N VAL A 134 -11.94 -2.23 -11.02
CA VAL A 134 -10.48 -2.39 -11.15
C VAL A 134 -9.86 -2.63 -9.79
N VAL A 135 -9.16 -3.75 -9.66
CA VAL A 135 -8.23 -4.01 -8.55
C VAL A 135 -6.89 -3.40 -8.94
N MET A 136 -6.49 -2.34 -8.27
CA MET A 136 -5.25 -1.64 -8.61
C MET A 136 -4.18 -1.87 -7.56
N ALA A 137 -2.95 -2.15 -8.00
CA ALA A 137 -1.76 -2.22 -7.14
C ALA A 137 -0.69 -1.26 -7.68
N GLY A 138 0.09 -0.66 -6.78
CA GLY A 138 1.12 0.29 -7.19
C GLY A 138 2.31 0.38 -6.25
N ALA A 139 3.42 0.88 -6.81
CA ALA A 139 4.68 1.16 -6.14
C ALA A 139 5.36 2.34 -6.83
N HIS A 140 6.12 3.15 -6.09
CA HIS A 140 6.89 4.19 -6.76
C HIS A 140 8.16 3.63 -7.42
N LEU A 141 8.59 4.30 -8.48
CA LEU A 141 9.66 3.84 -9.34
C LEU A 141 10.94 4.66 -9.19
N ASP A 142 10.85 5.87 -8.66
CA ASP A 142 12.02 6.70 -8.39
C ASP A 142 12.72 6.34 -7.09
N SER A 143 13.85 6.93 -6.85
CA SER A 143 14.61 6.92 -5.60
C SER A 143 14.99 8.33 -5.20
N VAL A 144 15.51 8.49 -3.99
CA VAL A 144 16.25 9.71 -3.61
C VAL A 144 17.55 9.86 -4.41
N PRO A 145 18.09 11.10 -4.56
CA PRO A 145 19.38 11.31 -5.23
C PRO A 145 20.58 10.69 -4.49
N GLU A 146 20.44 10.40 -3.20
CA GLU A 146 21.49 9.94 -2.30
C GLU A 146 21.83 8.46 -2.48
N GLY A 147 20.90 7.66 -3.06
CA GLY A 147 21.06 6.21 -3.17
C GLY A 147 20.31 5.56 -4.33
N PRO A 148 20.59 4.28 -4.59
CA PRO A 148 19.95 3.53 -5.67
C PRO A 148 18.48 3.19 -5.39
N GLY A 149 18.01 3.25 -4.13
CA GLY A 149 16.63 2.99 -3.74
C GLY A 149 16.20 1.56 -4.03
N ILE A 150 16.95 0.57 -3.57
CA ILE A 150 16.63 -0.82 -3.89
C ILE A 150 15.58 -1.37 -2.95
N ASN A 151 15.67 -1.13 -1.64
CA ASN A 151 14.55 -1.37 -0.76
C ASN A 151 13.45 -0.34 -0.99
N ASP A 152 13.82 0.93 -1.12
CA ASP A 152 12.96 2.08 -1.30
C ASP A 152 13.03 2.66 -2.74
N ASN A 153 12.20 2.25 -3.73
CA ASN A 153 11.20 1.16 -3.62
C ASN A 153 11.31 0.22 -4.83
N ALA A 154 12.55 -0.17 -5.21
CA ALA A 154 12.70 -1.18 -6.25
C ALA A 154 12.13 -2.54 -5.81
N THR A 155 12.04 -2.83 -4.49
CA THR A 155 11.41 -4.05 -3.96
C THR A 155 9.92 -4.12 -4.29
N GLY A 156 9.18 -3.04 -4.11
CA GLY A 156 7.77 -2.95 -4.49
C GLY A 156 7.59 -3.06 -6.00
N VAL A 157 8.40 -2.35 -6.78
CA VAL A 157 8.39 -2.44 -8.25
C VAL A 157 8.64 -3.87 -8.72
N ALA A 158 9.68 -4.53 -8.20
CA ALA A 158 10.05 -5.89 -8.57
C ALA A 158 8.97 -6.90 -8.21
N SER A 159 8.34 -6.76 -7.04
CA SER A 159 7.21 -7.59 -6.62
C SER A 159 6.03 -7.48 -7.58
N LEU A 160 5.66 -6.26 -7.96
CA LEU A 160 4.56 -6.04 -8.90
C LEU A 160 4.90 -6.52 -10.32
N LEU A 161 6.15 -6.41 -10.78
CA LEU A 161 6.58 -6.93 -12.07
C LEU A 161 6.55 -8.47 -12.10
N GLU A 162 7.01 -9.13 -11.04
CA GLU A 162 6.93 -10.59 -10.92
C GLU A 162 5.46 -11.06 -10.93
N ILE A 163 4.58 -10.42 -10.15
CA ILE A 163 3.15 -10.73 -10.12
C ILE A 163 2.52 -10.51 -11.50
N ALA A 164 2.78 -9.38 -12.16
CA ALA A 164 2.24 -9.07 -13.49
C ALA A 164 2.72 -10.11 -14.52
N THR A 165 4.00 -10.44 -14.52
CA THR A 165 4.58 -11.41 -15.46
C THR A 165 3.98 -12.81 -15.29
N ARG A 166 3.79 -13.26 -14.04
CA ARG A 166 3.17 -14.57 -13.75
C ARG A 166 1.68 -14.60 -14.04
N MET A 167 0.99 -13.50 -13.80
CA MET A 167 -0.43 -13.38 -14.10
C MET A 167 -0.72 -13.33 -15.60
N GLY A 168 0.15 -12.67 -16.37
CA GLY A 168 -0.06 -12.34 -17.78
C GLY A 168 -1.15 -11.29 -18.00
N ASP A 169 -1.37 -10.93 -19.25
CA ASP A 169 -2.30 -9.87 -19.64
C ASP A 169 -3.78 -10.32 -19.71
N SER A 170 -4.05 -11.62 -19.69
CA SER A 170 -5.39 -12.18 -19.91
C SER A 170 -5.76 -13.29 -18.91
N PRO A 171 -5.58 -13.10 -17.59
CA PRO A 171 -5.95 -14.08 -16.57
C PRO A 171 -7.49 -14.26 -16.53
N PRO A 172 -8.01 -15.44 -16.10
CA PRO A 172 -9.45 -15.70 -15.99
C PRO A 172 -10.03 -15.05 -14.73
N VAL A 173 -10.12 -13.71 -14.72
CA VAL A 173 -10.57 -12.89 -13.58
C VAL A 173 -11.93 -12.24 -13.82
N THR A 174 -12.64 -11.90 -12.75
CA THR A 174 -13.91 -11.18 -12.77
C THR A 174 -13.70 -9.67 -12.89
N ASN A 175 -12.73 -9.14 -12.13
CA ASN A 175 -12.41 -7.73 -12.06
C ASN A 175 -11.05 -7.49 -12.73
N ALA A 176 -10.92 -6.42 -13.52
CA ALA A 176 -9.65 -6.09 -14.15
C ALA A 176 -8.56 -5.78 -13.09
N VAL A 177 -7.31 -6.15 -13.40
CA VAL A 177 -6.16 -5.82 -12.56
C VAL A 177 -5.35 -4.74 -13.24
N ARG A 178 -5.02 -3.69 -12.49
CA ARG A 178 -4.19 -2.57 -12.95
C ARG A 178 -2.96 -2.41 -12.09
N PHE A 179 -1.81 -2.30 -12.76
CA PHE A 179 -0.52 -2.02 -12.12
C PHE A 179 -0.14 -0.58 -12.40
N GLY A 180 0.27 0.16 -11.35
CA GLY A 180 0.75 1.54 -11.44
C GLY A 180 2.17 1.65 -10.88
N PHE A 181 3.05 2.33 -11.65
CA PHE A 181 4.41 2.62 -11.19
C PHE A 181 4.59 4.13 -11.24
N TRP A 182 4.84 4.71 -10.06
CA TRP A 182 4.74 6.16 -9.86
C TRP A 182 6.09 6.83 -9.96
N GLY A 183 6.11 8.02 -10.50
CA GLY A 183 7.29 8.87 -10.51
C GLY A 183 7.19 10.02 -9.53
N ALA A 184 8.34 10.50 -9.05
CA ALA A 184 8.44 11.62 -8.14
C ALA A 184 7.61 11.45 -6.84
N GLU A 185 7.59 10.24 -6.31
CA GLU A 185 7.07 9.96 -4.98
C GLU A 185 7.93 10.66 -3.94
N GLU A 186 9.24 10.51 -4.05
CA GLU A 186 10.30 11.12 -3.23
C GLU A 186 10.29 12.67 -3.26
N ILE A 187 9.39 13.23 -4.03
CA ILE A 187 9.15 14.66 -4.17
C ILE A 187 7.65 14.92 -3.98
N ASP A 188 7.17 14.75 -2.75
CA ASP A 188 5.80 15.05 -2.34
C ASP A 188 4.70 14.25 -3.10
N LEU A 189 4.91 12.95 -3.37
CA LEU A 189 3.92 12.02 -3.94
C LEU A 189 3.34 12.47 -5.30
N ASN A 190 4.14 13.17 -6.12
CA ASN A 190 3.62 13.88 -7.30
C ASN A 190 2.96 12.94 -8.32
N GLY A 191 3.53 11.75 -8.56
CA GLY A 191 3.07 10.84 -9.61
C GLY A 191 1.70 10.23 -9.35
N SER A 192 1.51 9.64 -8.17
CA SER A 192 0.22 9.06 -7.77
C SER A 192 -0.86 10.13 -7.62
N THR A 193 -0.51 11.29 -7.07
CA THR A 193 -1.41 12.44 -6.95
C THR A 193 -1.87 12.90 -8.33
N ALA A 194 -0.95 13.15 -9.26
CA ALA A 194 -1.27 13.59 -10.62
C ALA A 194 -2.12 12.55 -11.36
N TYR A 195 -1.85 11.25 -11.15
CA TYR A 195 -2.66 10.18 -11.75
C TYR A 195 -4.11 10.24 -11.25
N VAL A 196 -4.32 10.29 -9.94
CA VAL A 196 -5.66 10.30 -9.33
C VAL A 196 -6.43 11.58 -9.66
N GLU A 197 -5.76 12.75 -9.70
CA GLU A 197 -6.36 14.02 -10.06
C GLU A 197 -6.79 14.08 -11.53
N ALA A 198 -6.07 13.38 -12.43
CA ALA A 198 -6.40 13.33 -13.85
C ALA A 198 -7.59 12.42 -14.18
N LEU A 199 -8.00 11.54 -13.26
CA LEU A 199 -9.13 10.63 -13.46
C LEU A 199 -10.45 11.40 -13.50
N THR A 200 -11.27 11.08 -14.50
CA THR A 200 -12.69 11.48 -14.49
C THR A 200 -13.41 10.82 -13.30
N PRO A 201 -14.57 11.36 -12.86
CA PRO A 201 -15.35 10.70 -11.81
C PRO A 201 -15.66 9.22 -12.11
N ALA A 202 -16.00 8.88 -13.37
CA ALA A 202 -16.31 7.52 -13.76
C ALA A 202 -15.06 6.58 -13.67
N GLU A 203 -13.89 7.06 -14.12
CA GLU A 203 -12.65 6.30 -14.02
C GLU A 203 -12.22 6.09 -12.55
N ARG A 204 -12.43 7.11 -11.71
CA ARG A 204 -12.18 6.99 -10.27
C ARG A 204 -13.13 6.01 -9.62
N ASP A 205 -14.41 6.02 -9.98
CA ASP A 205 -15.41 5.11 -9.46
C ASP A 205 -15.18 3.67 -9.92
N ALA A 206 -14.57 3.48 -11.08
CA ALA A 206 -14.17 2.18 -11.59
C ALA A 206 -13.02 1.54 -10.80
N ILE A 207 -12.18 2.32 -10.08
CA ILE A 207 -11.15 1.74 -9.22
C ILE A 207 -11.82 1.24 -7.93
N ALA A 208 -12.05 -0.07 -7.83
CA ALA A 208 -12.70 -0.69 -6.69
C ALA A 208 -11.86 -0.62 -5.42
N LEU A 209 -10.54 -0.76 -5.56
CA LEU A 209 -9.58 -0.65 -4.46
C LEU A 209 -8.16 -0.39 -4.99
N TYR A 210 -7.29 0.11 -4.11
CA TYR A 210 -5.87 0.28 -4.34
C TYR A 210 -5.04 -0.45 -3.27
N ILE A 211 -3.96 -1.11 -3.68
CA ILE A 211 -3.02 -1.78 -2.78
C ILE A 211 -1.62 -1.22 -3.02
N ASN A 212 -1.04 -0.62 -2.00
CA ASN A 212 0.30 -0.07 -2.03
C ASN A 212 1.32 -1.11 -1.57
N ILE A 213 2.49 -1.13 -2.19
CA ILE A 213 3.66 -1.84 -1.67
C ILE A 213 4.85 -0.90 -1.69
N ASP A 214 5.47 -0.73 -0.52
CA ASP A 214 6.58 0.17 -0.33
C ASP A 214 7.56 -0.39 0.68
N MET A 215 8.87 -0.41 0.35
CA MET A 215 9.92 -0.94 1.22
C MET A 215 9.63 -2.36 1.71
N ALA A 216 9.61 -3.35 0.80
CA ALA A 216 9.20 -4.72 1.13
C ALA A 216 10.32 -5.60 1.75
N ALA A 217 11.53 -5.08 1.95
CA ALA A 217 12.69 -5.89 2.33
C ALA A 217 13.68 -5.16 3.25
N SER A 218 13.21 -4.36 4.18
CA SER A 218 14.08 -3.62 5.12
C SER A 218 15.02 -4.57 5.87
N PRO A 219 16.31 -4.22 6.08
CA PRO A 219 17.32 -5.13 6.64
C PRO A 219 16.98 -5.74 8.01
N ASN A 220 16.24 -5.01 8.82
CA ASN A 220 15.72 -5.46 10.09
C ASN A 220 14.17 -5.50 10.01
N ALA A 221 13.64 -6.25 9.04
CA ALA A 221 12.26 -6.16 8.59
C ALA A 221 11.22 -6.29 9.70
N GLY A 222 10.23 -5.41 9.66
CA GLY A 222 8.92 -5.57 10.29
C GLY A 222 7.89 -6.10 9.29
N TYR A 223 6.71 -6.47 9.79
CA TYR A 223 5.60 -6.90 8.93
C TYR A 223 4.39 -6.05 9.23
N PHE A 224 4.22 -4.98 8.45
CA PHE A 224 3.17 -4.01 8.65
C PHE A 224 2.15 -4.04 7.52
N VAL A 225 0.88 -3.93 7.89
CA VAL A 225 -0.24 -3.81 6.97
C VAL A 225 -0.98 -2.50 7.24
N GLN A 226 -1.11 -1.67 6.22
CA GLN A 226 -1.99 -0.51 6.24
C GLN A 226 -3.36 -0.91 5.68
N GLY A 227 -4.44 -0.60 6.39
CA GLY A 227 -5.77 -1.06 5.96
C GLY A 227 -6.90 -0.54 6.82
N GLY A 228 -6.78 0.69 7.29
CA GLY A 228 -7.90 1.33 7.98
C GLY A 228 -8.19 0.78 9.36
N ALA A 229 -7.15 0.53 10.17
CA ALA A 229 -7.31 0.17 11.57
C ALA A 229 -8.31 1.08 12.28
N ALA A 230 -9.17 0.50 13.11
CA ALA A 230 -10.25 1.15 13.81
C ALA A 230 -9.79 2.45 14.51
N GLY A 231 -10.45 3.56 14.18
CA GLY A 231 -10.19 4.87 14.77
C GLY A 231 -10.84 5.98 13.95
N ARG A 232 -11.44 6.96 14.63
CA ARG A 232 -11.99 8.13 13.94
C ARG A 232 -10.85 9.07 13.54
N GLY A 233 -10.76 9.42 12.24
CA GLY A 233 -9.82 10.42 11.74
C GLY A 233 -9.31 10.11 10.33
N LYS A 234 -8.60 11.05 9.71
CA LYS A 234 -8.04 10.94 8.35
C LYS A 234 -7.07 9.75 8.14
N ARG A 235 -6.62 9.10 9.22
CA ARG A 235 -5.68 7.97 9.18
C ARG A 235 -6.34 6.59 9.21
N SER A 236 -7.69 6.52 9.22
CA SER A 236 -8.41 5.24 9.24
C SER A 236 -8.75 4.69 7.86
N GLY A 237 -8.41 5.39 6.80
CA GLY A 237 -8.80 5.05 5.45
C GLY A 237 -10.29 5.25 5.14
N PRO A 238 -10.68 5.29 3.87
CA PRO A 238 -12.09 5.32 3.45
C PRO A 238 -12.79 3.98 3.74
N PRO A 239 -14.13 3.95 3.68
CA PRO A 239 -14.89 2.70 3.80
C PRO A 239 -14.32 1.63 2.84
N GLY A 240 -14.36 0.37 3.25
CA GLY A 240 -13.76 -0.74 2.49
C GLY A 240 -12.27 -0.99 2.73
N SER A 241 -11.49 0.00 3.19
CA SER A 241 -10.05 -0.17 3.47
C SER A 241 -9.77 -1.24 4.52
N ALA A 242 -10.63 -1.36 5.55
CA ALA A 242 -10.48 -2.40 6.55
C ALA A 242 -10.58 -3.82 5.97
N THR A 243 -11.38 -4.01 4.92
CA THR A 243 -11.46 -5.28 4.20
C THR A 243 -10.16 -5.58 3.44
N VAL A 244 -9.56 -4.58 2.78
CA VAL A 244 -8.27 -4.75 2.10
C VAL A 244 -7.18 -5.13 3.10
N GLY A 245 -7.07 -4.40 4.22
CA GLY A 245 -6.09 -4.70 5.27
C GLY A 245 -6.30 -6.08 5.90
N ARG A 246 -7.54 -6.51 6.13
CA ARG A 246 -7.85 -7.84 6.64
C ARG A 246 -7.37 -8.94 5.67
N VAL A 247 -7.59 -8.77 4.37
CA VAL A 247 -7.15 -9.74 3.36
C VAL A 247 -5.62 -9.85 3.32
N LEU A 248 -4.91 -8.72 3.35
CA LEU A 248 -3.44 -8.71 3.45
C LEU A 248 -2.94 -9.44 4.71
N LEU A 249 -3.58 -9.24 5.86
CA LEU A 249 -3.26 -9.96 7.09
C LEU A 249 -3.51 -11.47 6.97
N GLU A 250 -4.61 -11.88 6.32
CA GLU A 250 -4.94 -13.29 6.07
C GLU A 250 -3.87 -13.96 5.19
N GLU A 251 -3.43 -13.29 4.11
CA GLU A 251 -2.38 -13.80 3.22
C GLU A 251 -1.04 -13.96 3.96
N LEU A 252 -0.61 -12.95 4.73
CA LEU A 252 0.60 -13.04 5.55
C LEU A 252 0.49 -14.13 6.61
N SER A 253 -0.68 -14.25 7.26
CA SER A 253 -0.93 -15.31 8.25
C SER A 253 -0.89 -16.71 7.63
N ALA A 254 -1.34 -16.89 6.39
CA ALA A 254 -1.23 -18.15 5.66
C ALA A 254 0.22 -18.56 5.41
N LYS A 255 1.16 -17.61 5.41
CA LYS A 255 2.61 -17.83 5.37
C LYS A 255 3.25 -17.98 6.75
N GLY A 256 2.45 -17.96 7.83
CA GLY A 256 2.95 -18.03 9.21
C GLY A 256 3.50 -16.71 9.74
N VAL A 257 3.23 -15.59 9.07
CA VAL A 257 3.66 -14.25 9.46
C VAL A 257 2.58 -13.56 10.27
N ALA A 258 2.86 -13.19 11.51
CA ALA A 258 1.99 -12.40 12.37
C ALA A 258 2.25 -10.91 12.12
N ALA A 259 1.60 -10.33 11.12
CA ALA A 259 1.76 -8.92 10.77
C ALA A 259 0.93 -7.99 11.67
N GLU A 260 1.39 -6.75 11.84
CA GLU A 260 0.70 -5.72 12.59
C GLU A 260 -0.11 -4.81 11.67
N LEU A 261 -1.38 -4.59 12.01
CA LEU A 261 -2.23 -3.63 11.34
C LEU A 261 -1.88 -2.21 11.79
N THR A 262 -1.52 -1.34 10.85
CA THR A 262 -1.16 0.06 11.10
C THR A 262 -2.16 1.03 10.47
N ARG A 263 -2.04 2.29 10.86
CA ARG A 263 -2.78 3.39 10.23
C ARG A 263 -2.01 3.88 9.01
N PHE A 264 -2.72 4.54 8.09
CA PHE A 264 -2.06 5.31 7.05
C PHE A 264 -1.30 6.49 7.67
N ASP A 265 -0.01 6.56 7.44
CA ASP A 265 0.88 7.58 8.00
C ASP A 265 0.98 8.84 7.13
N GLY A 266 0.77 8.70 5.84
CA GLY A 266 0.85 9.78 4.87
C GLY A 266 2.19 9.85 4.12
N GLY A 267 3.03 8.83 4.26
CA GLY A 267 4.39 8.78 3.72
C GLY A 267 4.54 7.95 2.45
N SER A 268 3.46 7.62 1.72
CA SER A 268 3.57 6.88 0.45
C SER A 268 2.37 7.10 -0.46
N ASP A 269 2.40 6.56 -1.67
CA ASP A 269 1.42 6.73 -2.75
C ASP A 269 -0.04 6.38 -2.40
N HIS A 270 -0.26 5.61 -1.33
CA HIS A 270 -1.60 5.34 -0.81
C HIS A 270 -2.40 6.63 -0.50
N VAL A 271 -1.72 7.74 -0.22
CA VAL A 271 -2.33 9.02 0.16
C VAL A 271 -3.30 9.51 -0.88
N ALA A 272 -2.90 9.54 -2.15
CA ALA A 272 -3.73 10.03 -3.25
C ALA A 272 -5.05 9.25 -3.36
N PHE A 273 -5.00 7.93 -3.18
CA PHE A 273 -6.17 7.06 -3.25
C PHE A 273 -7.07 7.19 -2.01
N VAL A 274 -6.49 7.29 -0.82
CA VAL A 274 -7.23 7.55 0.43
C VAL A 274 -7.97 8.89 0.36
N GLU A 275 -7.34 9.95 -0.13
CA GLU A 275 -7.95 11.27 -0.29
C GLU A 275 -9.05 11.27 -1.34
N ALA A 276 -8.93 10.44 -2.37
CA ALA A 276 -9.97 10.21 -3.37
C ALA A 276 -11.10 9.28 -2.90
N SER A 277 -11.09 8.86 -1.63
CA SER A 277 -12.08 7.94 -1.05
C SER A 277 -12.11 6.56 -1.74
N ILE A 278 -11.00 6.11 -2.27
CA ILE A 278 -10.82 4.75 -2.83
C ILE A 278 -10.44 3.81 -1.68
N PRO A 279 -11.14 2.66 -1.49
CA PRO A 279 -10.73 1.64 -0.53
C PRO A 279 -9.25 1.27 -0.73
N THR A 280 -8.43 1.42 0.30
CA THR A 280 -6.97 1.31 0.16
C THR A 280 -6.39 0.41 1.24
N GLY A 281 -5.40 -0.37 0.89
CA GLY A 281 -4.53 -1.10 1.81
C GLY A 281 -3.08 -1.00 1.35
N GLY A 282 -2.15 -1.53 2.15
CA GLY A 282 -0.75 -1.56 1.77
C GLY A 282 0.10 -2.42 2.69
N VAL A 283 1.31 -2.70 2.27
CA VAL A 283 2.31 -3.43 3.05
C VAL A 283 3.66 -2.72 3.02
N TYR A 284 4.41 -2.81 4.13
CA TYR A 284 5.78 -2.30 4.21
C TYR A 284 6.58 -2.99 5.34
N ALA A 285 7.91 -3.02 5.20
CA ALA A 285 8.80 -3.68 6.14
C ALA A 285 9.39 -2.76 7.22
N GLY A 286 9.03 -1.49 7.20
CA GLY A 286 9.52 -0.47 8.14
C GLY A 286 10.67 0.37 7.57
N ASP A 287 10.73 1.60 8.02
CA ASP A 287 11.65 2.66 7.63
C ASP A 287 12.70 2.97 8.73
N GLU A 288 12.88 4.26 9.07
CA GLU A 288 13.71 4.74 10.17
C GLU A 288 13.10 4.48 11.57
N GLY A 289 11.90 3.91 11.64
CA GLY A 289 11.27 3.51 12.89
C GLY A 289 12.10 2.45 13.63
N THR A 290 11.90 2.35 14.94
CA THR A 290 12.65 1.43 15.79
C THR A 290 11.83 0.18 16.10
N LYS A 291 12.36 -1.01 15.78
CA LYS A 291 11.76 -2.29 16.10
C LYS A 291 11.74 -2.50 17.63
N THR A 292 10.57 -2.83 18.17
CA THR A 292 10.46 -3.12 19.61
C THR A 292 11.01 -4.51 19.96
N PRO A 293 11.33 -4.78 21.24
CA PRO A 293 11.70 -6.14 21.65
C PRO A 293 10.61 -7.19 21.37
N GLU A 294 9.35 -6.82 21.48
CA GLU A 294 8.20 -7.69 21.19
C GLU A 294 8.12 -8.02 19.70
N GLN A 295 8.33 -7.01 18.84
CA GLN A 295 8.40 -7.19 17.39
C GLN A 295 9.60 -8.05 16.99
N ALA A 296 10.76 -7.87 17.63
CA ALA A 296 11.92 -8.72 17.39
C ALA A 296 11.68 -10.18 17.84
N ALA A 297 10.94 -10.40 18.92
CA ALA A 297 10.55 -11.74 19.35
C ALA A 297 9.57 -12.41 18.38
N ALA A 298 8.68 -11.62 17.73
CA ALA A 298 7.70 -12.13 16.77
C ALA A 298 8.28 -12.35 15.37
N TRP A 299 9.17 -11.47 14.92
CA TRP A 299 9.63 -11.37 13.52
C TRP A 299 11.11 -11.67 13.31
N GLY A 300 11.87 -11.86 14.40
CA GLY A 300 13.32 -11.94 14.33
C GLY A 300 13.98 -10.55 14.21
N GLY A 301 15.28 -10.54 13.94
CA GLY A 301 16.08 -9.33 13.86
C GLY A 301 16.41 -8.75 15.24
N GLU A 302 16.71 -7.45 15.32
CA GLU A 302 17.24 -6.79 16.50
C GLU A 302 16.27 -5.76 17.09
N GLY A 303 15.76 -6.01 18.31
CA GLY A 303 14.98 -5.02 19.07
C GLY A 303 15.84 -3.82 19.48
N GLY A 304 15.24 -2.62 19.45
CA GLY A 304 15.93 -1.37 19.75
C GLY A 304 16.78 -0.82 18.61
N LYS A 305 16.74 -1.44 17.43
CA LYS A 305 17.37 -0.97 16.20
C LYS A 305 16.31 -0.46 15.21
N VAL A 306 16.72 0.39 14.30
CA VAL A 306 15.85 0.83 13.20
C VAL A 306 15.52 -0.34 12.27
N PHE A 307 14.38 -0.26 11.57
CA PHE A 307 14.02 -1.27 10.58
C PHE A 307 14.96 -1.21 9.38
N ASP A 308 15.22 -0.01 8.86
CA ASP A 308 16.13 0.21 7.75
C ASP A 308 17.18 1.28 8.07
N VAL A 309 18.43 0.85 8.30
CA VAL A 309 19.57 1.74 8.53
C VAL A 309 20.04 2.41 7.25
N CYS A 310 19.63 1.89 6.09
CA CYS A 310 20.00 2.40 4.77
C CYS A 310 18.90 3.25 4.11
N TYR A 311 17.80 3.50 4.82
CA TYR A 311 16.71 4.34 4.33
C TYR A 311 17.23 5.71 3.84
N HIS A 312 16.94 6.05 2.59
CA HIS A 312 17.43 7.27 1.91
C HIS A 312 18.95 7.42 1.88
N GLN A 313 19.70 6.31 1.85
CA GLN A 313 21.17 6.33 1.87
C GLN A 313 21.77 5.57 0.67
N ALA A 314 23.04 5.84 0.39
CA ALA A 314 23.79 5.14 -0.66
C ALA A 314 23.95 3.63 -0.43
N CYS A 315 23.72 3.16 0.78
CA CYS A 315 23.75 1.74 1.13
C CYS A 315 22.43 1.01 0.92
N ASP A 316 21.36 1.67 0.46
CA ASP A 316 20.12 0.98 0.07
C ASP A 316 20.31 0.21 -1.25
N ARG A 317 20.85 -0.99 -1.14
CA ARG A 317 21.32 -1.85 -2.23
C ARG A 317 20.84 -3.29 -2.02
N MET A 318 21.02 -4.13 -3.05
CA MET A 318 20.57 -5.54 -3.03
C MET A 318 21.16 -6.38 -1.88
N ASP A 319 22.37 -6.08 -1.43
CA ASP A 319 23.06 -6.84 -0.39
C ASP A 319 22.58 -6.54 1.04
N THR A 320 21.69 -5.56 1.20
CA THR A 320 21.07 -5.21 2.49
C THR A 320 19.66 -5.77 2.68
N LEU A 321 19.05 -6.35 1.65
CA LEU A 321 17.65 -6.75 1.66
C LEU A 321 17.38 -7.98 2.53
N ASP A 322 16.28 -7.96 3.26
CA ASP A 322 15.67 -9.14 3.90
C ASP A 322 14.85 -9.93 2.87
N SER A 323 15.43 -11.02 2.36
CA SER A 323 14.78 -11.85 1.35
C SER A 323 13.54 -12.58 1.84
N ALA A 324 13.45 -12.87 3.15
CA ALA A 324 12.27 -13.53 3.72
C ALA A 324 11.07 -12.58 3.79
N ALA A 325 11.31 -11.31 4.13
CA ALA A 325 10.28 -10.29 4.10
C ALA A 325 9.80 -10.02 2.67
N LEU A 326 10.73 -9.90 1.72
CA LEU A 326 10.41 -9.72 0.30
C LEU A 326 9.54 -10.86 -0.23
N ASP A 327 9.87 -12.11 0.08
CA ASP A 327 9.09 -13.27 -0.30
C ASP A 327 7.68 -13.23 0.28
N ALA A 328 7.57 -13.00 1.59
CA ALA A 328 6.29 -12.95 2.29
C ALA A 328 5.36 -11.84 1.77
N PHE A 329 5.90 -10.63 1.51
CA PHE A 329 5.10 -9.53 0.99
C PHE A 329 4.74 -9.71 -0.48
N THR A 330 5.64 -10.25 -1.31
CA THR A 330 5.34 -10.54 -2.73
C THR A 330 4.19 -11.56 -2.84
N ASP A 331 4.23 -12.62 -2.04
CA ASP A 331 3.17 -13.62 -1.99
C ASP A 331 1.84 -13.04 -1.47
N ALA A 332 1.89 -12.25 -0.40
CA ALA A 332 0.70 -11.62 0.17
C ALA A 332 0.03 -10.64 -0.81
N MET A 333 0.83 -9.89 -1.56
CA MET A 333 0.34 -9.01 -2.62
C MET A 333 -0.31 -9.82 -3.75
N ALA A 334 0.33 -10.89 -4.22
CA ALA A 334 -0.21 -11.77 -5.26
C ALA A 334 -1.54 -12.39 -4.80
N GLY A 335 -1.59 -12.96 -3.60
CA GLY A 335 -2.79 -13.54 -3.01
C GLY A 335 -3.93 -12.54 -2.86
N THR A 336 -3.63 -11.34 -2.36
CA THR A 336 -4.62 -10.27 -2.20
C THR A 336 -5.18 -9.81 -3.55
N ILE A 337 -4.31 -9.54 -4.52
CA ILE A 337 -4.70 -9.10 -5.87
C ILE A 337 -5.63 -10.15 -6.49
N ILE A 338 -5.26 -11.44 -6.51
CA ILE A 338 -6.05 -12.47 -7.20
C ILE A 338 -7.38 -12.77 -6.48
N ARG A 339 -7.45 -12.67 -5.15
CA ARG A 339 -8.70 -12.83 -4.41
C ARG A 339 -9.72 -11.76 -4.78
N PHE A 340 -9.30 -10.50 -4.81
CA PHE A 340 -10.18 -9.42 -5.25
C PHE A 340 -10.47 -9.48 -6.76
N ALA A 341 -9.49 -9.82 -7.58
CA ALA A 341 -9.68 -9.95 -9.02
C ALA A 341 -10.68 -11.05 -9.41
N THR A 342 -10.76 -12.14 -8.65
CA THR A 342 -11.70 -13.25 -8.89
C THR A 342 -13.02 -13.12 -8.13
N SER A 343 -13.14 -12.15 -7.22
CA SER A 343 -14.36 -11.94 -6.44
C SER A 343 -15.50 -11.38 -7.30
N ARG A 344 -16.73 -11.76 -6.94
CA ARG A 344 -17.96 -11.13 -7.47
C ARG A 344 -18.33 -9.86 -6.68
N GLU A 345 -17.76 -9.69 -5.52
CA GLU A 345 -18.00 -8.57 -4.63
C GLU A 345 -16.69 -7.79 -4.44
N VAL A 346 -16.78 -6.48 -4.44
CA VAL A 346 -15.66 -5.57 -4.16
C VAL A 346 -15.98 -4.71 -2.96
N PRO A 347 -14.97 -4.16 -2.26
CA PRO A 347 -15.20 -3.26 -1.14
C PRO A 347 -16.08 -2.09 -1.55
N THR A 348 -17.11 -1.79 -0.75
CA THR A 348 -17.98 -0.63 -0.96
C THR A 348 -17.35 0.62 -0.38
N ARG A 349 -17.47 1.74 -1.12
CA ARG A 349 -17.08 3.08 -0.68
C ARG A 349 -18.07 3.66 0.32
#